data_9abe9394e4dd80dd0809fdd59185245d
#
_entry.id   9abe9394e4dd80dd0809fdd59185245d
#
_cell.length_a   1.000
_cell.length_b   1.000
_cell.length_c   1.000
_cell.angle_alpha   90.00
_cell.angle_beta   90.00
_cell.angle_gamma   90.00
#
_symmetry.space_group_name_H-M   'P 1'
#
loop_
_entity.id
_entity.type
_entity.pdbx_description
1 polymer ?
#
loop_
_entity_poly.entity_id
_entity_poly.type
_entity_poly.pdbx_seq_one_letter_code
_entity_poly.pdbx_strand_id
1 'polypeptide(L)'
;MRFALMTEPQQGLSYEEILALARAAEAAGFEAFFRSDHYAGFPGGAGLPTTDAWATLAGLARETKRIKLGVLVSPVTFRAPGNLAKVTATVAEMSGGRVEVGLGAGWNVPEHHQHGLTFPDVRERFDMLEEQLAIVHGLWTEPDGWSYSGAHWLVSDSMFRPRPPAPAGRKHPNLIVGGEAKPRMAALVARYADEINITSATPASAAAGYERVREACRAIGRDPGSVTRSAMTGVLVGRDEAEVERRASALLEVVGQGRGVDAQSWLAERRRRWIFGTPEQARARVADLAAAGVERVMRQTFLPRDLDMVARLGEIFLT
;
A
#
# COMPACT_ATOMS: atom_id res chain seq x y z
N MET A 1 13.29 11.11 -6.22
CA MET A 1 12.22 10.09 -6.08
C MET A 1 12.21 9.61 -4.63
N ARG A 2 11.03 9.37 -4.03
CA ARG A 2 10.89 8.85 -2.68
C ARG A 2 10.71 7.33 -2.72
N PHE A 3 11.10 6.64 -1.64
CA PHE A 3 11.09 5.18 -1.60
C PHE A 3 10.49 4.64 -0.31
N ALA A 4 9.52 3.74 -0.44
CA ALA A 4 8.95 2.98 0.65
C ALA A 4 9.19 1.47 0.44
N LEU A 5 9.28 0.72 1.54
CA LEU A 5 9.24 -0.73 1.50
C LEU A 5 7.80 -1.20 1.66
N MET A 6 7.37 -2.16 0.86
CA MET A 6 6.07 -2.84 0.94
C MET A 6 6.30 -4.33 1.19
N THR A 7 5.55 -4.92 2.10
CA THR A 7 5.64 -6.34 2.43
C THR A 7 4.29 -7.04 2.42
N GLU A 8 4.34 -8.37 2.25
CA GLU A 8 3.19 -9.28 2.17
C GLU A 8 3.21 -10.24 3.38
N PRO A 9 2.82 -9.78 4.60
CA PRO A 9 2.97 -10.58 5.81
C PRO A 9 2.09 -11.83 5.86
N GLN A 10 1.02 -11.89 5.05
CA GLN A 10 0.16 -13.07 4.93
C GLN A 10 0.88 -14.30 4.35
N GLN A 11 2.14 -14.17 4.02
CA GLN A 11 3.02 -15.30 3.68
C GLN A 11 3.63 -15.97 4.92
N GLY A 12 2.97 -15.86 6.07
CA GLY A 12 3.32 -16.55 7.29
C GLY A 12 4.35 -15.84 8.16
N LEU A 13 4.40 -14.50 8.12
CA LEU A 13 5.28 -13.74 9.00
C LEU A 13 4.69 -13.61 10.40
N SER A 14 5.53 -13.87 11.40
CA SER A 14 5.25 -13.50 12.78
C SER A 14 5.38 -11.99 12.99
N TYR A 15 4.85 -11.48 14.13
CA TYR A 15 5.03 -10.09 14.51
C TYR A 15 6.51 -9.69 14.59
N GLU A 16 7.35 -10.55 15.18
CA GLU A 16 8.79 -10.30 15.34
C GLU A 16 9.51 -10.19 13.99
N GLU A 17 9.14 -11.01 13.00
CA GLU A 17 9.68 -10.93 11.65
C GLU A 17 9.27 -9.65 10.94
N ILE A 18 8.01 -9.21 11.12
CA ILE A 18 7.52 -7.94 10.57
C ILE A 18 8.24 -6.75 11.24
N LEU A 19 8.45 -6.80 12.55
CA LEU A 19 9.19 -5.79 13.30
C LEU A 19 10.65 -5.71 12.85
N ALA A 20 11.32 -6.86 12.70
CA ALA A 20 12.70 -6.91 12.20
C ALA A 20 12.81 -6.27 10.82
N LEU A 21 11.86 -6.57 9.92
CA LEU A 21 11.81 -5.98 8.59
C LEU A 21 11.56 -4.46 8.61
N ALA A 22 10.65 -3.99 9.48
CA ALA A 22 10.37 -2.56 9.62
C ALA A 22 11.59 -1.79 10.17
N ARG A 23 12.29 -2.38 11.15
CA ARG A 23 13.55 -1.82 11.69
C ARG A 23 14.68 -1.81 10.66
N ALA A 24 14.81 -2.87 9.87
CA ALA A 24 15.77 -2.91 8.77
C ALA A 24 15.48 -1.83 7.72
N ALA A 25 14.21 -1.63 7.36
CA ALA A 25 13.80 -0.57 6.45
C ALA A 25 14.09 0.84 7.04
N GLU A 26 13.83 1.04 8.34
CA GLU A 26 14.14 2.30 9.02
C GLU A 26 15.65 2.57 9.06
N ALA A 27 16.47 1.55 9.35
CA ALA A 27 17.92 1.63 9.37
C ALA A 27 18.51 1.90 7.98
N ALA A 28 17.92 1.29 6.94
CA ALA A 28 18.31 1.49 5.55
C ALA A 28 17.88 2.86 4.96
N GLY A 29 17.12 3.68 5.71
CA GLY A 29 16.75 5.03 5.31
C GLY A 29 15.46 5.13 4.49
N PHE A 30 14.64 4.09 4.42
CA PHE A 30 13.33 4.20 3.78
C PHE A 30 12.45 5.23 4.49
N GLU A 31 11.65 5.99 3.73
CA GLU A 31 10.75 6.97 4.31
C GLU A 31 9.51 6.34 4.95
N ALA A 32 9.07 5.18 4.43
CA ALA A 32 7.89 4.48 4.91
C ALA A 32 8.01 2.96 4.76
N PHE A 33 7.31 2.28 5.65
CA PHE A 33 7.07 0.84 5.65
C PHE A 33 5.57 0.58 5.50
N PHE A 34 5.20 -0.15 4.46
CA PHE A 34 3.84 -0.57 4.20
C PHE A 34 3.68 -2.07 4.32
N ARG A 35 2.50 -2.49 4.72
CA ARG A 35 2.06 -3.87 4.62
C ARG A 35 0.71 -3.97 3.89
N SER A 36 0.43 -5.14 3.29
CA SER A 36 -0.90 -5.48 2.83
C SER A 36 -1.86 -5.74 3.99
N ASP A 37 -3.16 -5.70 3.72
CA ASP A 37 -4.23 -6.04 4.65
C ASP A 37 -4.97 -7.27 4.11
N HIS A 38 -4.43 -8.44 4.42
CA HIS A 38 -4.97 -9.74 4.03
C HIS A 38 -5.06 -10.67 5.22
N TYR A 39 -6.16 -11.40 5.30
CA TYR A 39 -6.43 -12.39 6.36
C TYR A 39 -6.15 -13.82 5.91
N ALA A 40 -5.80 -14.05 4.65
CA ALA A 40 -5.41 -15.34 4.12
C ALA A 40 -4.15 -15.24 3.27
N GLY A 41 -3.31 -16.29 3.30
CA GLY A 41 -2.09 -16.38 2.49
C GLY A 41 -2.38 -16.48 1.00
N PHE A 42 -1.66 -15.71 0.20
CA PHE A 42 -1.57 -15.81 -1.25
C PHE A 42 -0.27 -15.12 -1.73
N PRO A 43 0.27 -15.42 -2.89
CA PRO A 43 0.11 -16.65 -3.63
C PRO A 43 0.81 -17.76 -2.86
N GLY A 44 0.21 -18.88 -2.69
CA GLY A 44 0.80 -19.99 -1.92
C GLY A 44 -0.22 -20.61 -0.99
N GLY A 45 0.26 -21.34 0.01
CA GLY A 45 -0.58 -22.19 0.81
C GLY A 45 -1.67 -21.46 1.60
N ALA A 46 -2.88 -21.96 1.48
CA ALA A 46 -3.93 -21.63 2.44
C ALA A 46 -3.48 -22.10 3.85
N GLY A 47 -3.81 -21.32 4.88
CA GLY A 47 -3.51 -21.70 6.28
C GLY A 47 -2.16 -21.22 6.82
N LEU A 48 -1.43 -20.39 6.09
CA LEU A 48 -0.29 -19.68 6.68
C LEU A 48 -0.78 -18.67 7.74
N PRO A 49 -0.01 -18.48 8.85
CA PRO A 49 -0.35 -17.45 9.84
C PRO A 49 -0.47 -16.07 9.19
N THR A 50 -1.52 -15.36 9.56
CA THR A 50 -1.74 -13.97 9.14
C THR A 50 -2.10 -13.11 10.36
N THR A 51 -1.75 -11.84 10.30
CA THR A 51 -2.05 -10.88 11.37
C THR A 51 -2.88 -9.72 10.85
N ASP A 52 -3.77 -9.17 11.68
CA ASP A 52 -4.49 -7.93 11.33
C ASP A 52 -3.50 -6.79 11.10
N ALA A 53 -3.73 -6.03 10.03
CA ALA A 53 -2.81 -4.99 9.61
C ALA A 53 -2.71 -3.85 10.62
N TRP A 54 -3.83 -3.33 11.10
CA TRP A 54 -3.84 -2.18 11.99
C TRP A 54 -3.39 -2.53 13.40
N ALA A 55 -3.74 -3.72 13.90
CA ALA A 55 -3.22 -4.23 15.17
C ALA A 55 -1.69 -4.39 15.12
N THR A 56 -1.15 -4.91 14.01
CA THR A 56 0.31 -5.00 13.80
C THR A 56 0.95 -3.61 13.76
N LEU A 57 0.37 -2.66 13.00
CA LEU A 57 0.91 -1.30 12.92
C LEU A 57 0.88 -0.57 14.26
N ALA A 58 -0.09 -0.85 15.15
CA ALA A 58 -0.11 -0.29 16.50
C ALA A 58 1.15 -0.70 17.31
N GLY A 59 1.57 -1.95 17.22
CA GLY A 59 2.83 -2.41 17.80
C GLY A 59 4.04 -1.71 17.16
N LEU A 60 4.15 -1.74 15.82
CA LEU A 60 5.24 -1.09 15.10
C LEU A 60 5.33 0.41 15.38
N ALA A 61 4.21 1.08 15.62
CA ALA A 61 4.16 2.51 15.97
C ALA A 61 4.94 2.84 17.24
N ARG A 62 4.98 1.90 18.21
CA ARG A 62 5.73 2.06 19.47
C ARG A 62 7.18 1.59 19.36
N GLU A 63 7.47 0.68 18.45
CA GLU A 63 8.76 0.01 18.34
C GLU A 63 9.67 0.57 17.23
N THR A 64 9.17 1.48 16.40
CA THR A 64 9.92 2.27 15.42
C THR A 64 9.90 3.75 15.80
N LYS A 65 10.80 4.57 15.24
CA LYS A 65 10.96 5.97 15.68
C LYS A 65 10.76 7.01 14.58
N ARG A 66 11.16 6.75 13.36
CA ARG A 66 11.18 7.73 12.25
C ARG A 66 10.36 7.30 11.05
N ILE A 67 10.40 6.00 10.72
CA ILE A 67 9.77 5.48 9.51
C ILE A 67 8.25 5.67 9.59
N LYS A 68 7.64 6.14 8.51
CA LYS A 68 6.19 6.17 8.40
C LYS A 68 5.66 4.75 8.24
N LEU A 69 4.45 4.53 8.71
CA LEU A 69 3.81 3.21 8.77
C LEU A 69 2.48 3.26 8.03
N GLY A 70 2.23 2.31 7.15
CA GLY A 70 0.98 2.32 6.40
C GLY A 70 0.46 0.96 6.00
N VAL A 71 -0.81 0.96 5.61
CA VAL A 71 -1.46 -0.17 4.96
C VAL A 71 -1.67 0.16 3.48
N LEU A 72 -1.30 -0.73 2.59
CA LEU A 72 -1.47 -0.57 1.15
C LEU A 72 -2.07 -1.84 0.56
N VAL A 73 -3.38 -1.94 0.49
CA VAL A 73 -4.44 -1.06 0.97
C VAL A 73 -5.41 -1.84 1.86
N SER A 74 -6.10 -1.16 2.79
CA SER A 74 -7.24 -1.75 3.48
C SER A 74 -8.43 -1.87 2.52
N PRO A 75 -8.97 -3.08 2.31
CA PRO A 75 -10.16 -3.25 1.48
C PRO A 75 -11.40 -2.71 2.19
N VAL A 76 -12.27 -2.05 1.42
CA VAL A 76 -13.51 -1.44 1.94
C VAL A 76 -14.41 -2.44 2.68
N THR A 77 -14.31 -3.71 2.33
CA THR A 77 -15.10 -4.82 2.86
C THR A 77 -14.65 -5.33 4.23
N PHE A 78 -13.48 -4.94 4.73
CA PHE A 78 -12.95 -5.47 6.00
C PHE A 78 -13.45 -4.70 7.22
N ARG A 79 -13.64 -3.39 7.10
CA ARG A 79 -13.98 -2.54 8.26
C ARG A 79 -14.99 -1.47 7.89
N ALA A 80 -16.00 -1.29 8.73
CA ALA A 80 -16.89 -0.14 8.63
C ALA A 80 -16.11 1.17 8.73
N PRO A 81 -16.53 2.26 8.05
CA PRO A 81 -15.80 3.52 7.99
C PRO A 81 -15.43 4.11 9.37
N GLY A 82 -16.38 4.10 10.31
CA GLY A 82 -16.16 4.60 11.67
C GLY A 82 -15.11 3.81 12.44
N ASN A 83 -15.11 2.47 12.30
CA ASN A 83 -14.08 1.61 12.89
C ASN A 83 -12.71 1.88 12.28
N LEU A 84 -12.64 1.99 10.95
CA LEU A 84 -11.40 2.29 10.25
C LEU A 84 -10.86 3.66 10.66
N ALA A 85 -11.69 4.69 10.65
CA ALA A 85 -11.29 6.04 11.08
C ALA A 85 -10.76 6.04 12.53
N LYS A 86 -11.38 5.25 13.42
CA LYS A 86 -10.98 5.17 14.83
C LYS A 86 -9.65 4.45 15.01
N VAL A 87 -9.48 3.26 14.43
CA VAL A 87 -8.22 2.51 14.57
C VAL A 87 -7.05 3.26 13.96
N THR A 88 -7.23 3.88 12.78
CA THR A 88 -6.19 4.66 12.12
C THR A 88 -5.79 5.90 12.93
N ALA A 89 -6.77 6.61 13.53
CA ALA A 89 -6.49 7.74 14.41
C ALA A 89 -5.71 7.31 15.67
N THR A 90 -6.06 6.16 16.25
CA THR A 90 -5.35 5.60 17.40
C THR A 90 -3.90 5.25 17.06
N VAL A 91 -3.67 4.56 15.93
CA VAL A 91 -2.31 4.22 15.50
C VAL A 91 -1.51 5.48 15.12
N ALA A 92 -2.18 6.48 14.55
CA ALA A 92 -1.55 7.79 14.26
C ALA A 92 -1.08 8.48 15.56
N GLU A 93 -1.89 8.48 16.62
CA GLU A 93 -1.50 8.98 17.92
C GLU A 93 -0.32 8.19 18.51
N MET A 94 -0.40 6.86 18.52
CA MET A 94 0.65 5.97 19.03
C MET A 94 1.99 6.17 18.32
N SER A 95 1.97 6.51 17.04
CA SER A 95 3.15 6.73 16.21
C SER A 95 3.67 8.18 16.23
N GLY A 96 2.95 9.13 16.84
CA GLY A 96 3.27 10.56 16.74
C GLY A 96 3.05 11.13 15.34
N GLY A 97 1.99 10.70 14.64
CA GLY A 97 1.61 11.22 13.32
C GLY A 97 2.32 10.59 12.12
N ARG A 98 2.95 9.43 12.30
CA ARG A 98 3.68 8.72 11.22
C ARG A 98 2.83 7.78 10.38
N VAL A 99 1.50 7.79 10.52
CA VAL A 99 0.60 6.88 9.78
C VAL A 99 0.27 7.41 8.40
N GLU A 100 0.21 6.51 7.44
CA GLU A 100 -0.36 6.70 6.11
C GLU A 100 -1.44 5.65 5.85
N VAL A 101 -2.56 6.05 5.26
CA VAL A 101 -3.77 5.22 5.16
C VAL A 101 -4.09 4.94 3.70
N GLY A 102 -3.90 3.70 3.29
CA GLY A 102 -4.28 3.25 1.95
C GLY A 102 -5.63 2.55 1.93
N LEU A 103 -6.49 2.93 1.00
CA LEU A 103 -7.83 2.36 0.81
C LEU A 103 -8.03 1.84 -0.61
N GLY A 104 -8.84 0.78 -0.75
CA GLY A 104 -9.16 0.18 -2.03
C GLY A 104 -10.44 -0.67 -1.99
N ALA A 105 -10.91 -1.07 -3.17
CA ALA A 105 -12.17 -1.82 -3.31
C ALA A 105 -12.09 -3.30 -2.87
N GLY A 106 -10.90 -3.84 -2.65
CA GLY A 106 -10.69 -5.26 -2.39
C GLY A 106 -10.78 -6.13 -3.66
N TRP A 107 -10.24 -7.34 -3.59
CA TRP A 107 -10.21 -8.25 -4.74
C TRP A 107 -10.18 -9.75 -4.39
N ASN A 108 -9.68 -10.13 -3.21
CA ASN A 108 -9.40 -11.52 -2.85
C ASN A 108 -10.65 -12.19 -2.24
N VAL A 109 -11.44 -12.86 -3.07
CA VAL A 109 -12.69 -13.54 -2.67
C VAL A 109 -12.49 -14.61 -1.58
N PRO A 110 -11.47 -15.52 -1.68
CA PRO A 110 -11.34 -16.61 -0.71
C PRO A 110 -11.22 -16.17 0.74
N GLU A 111 -10.49 -15.09 1.02
CA GLU A 111 -10.33 -14.63 2.41
C GLU A 111 -11.63 -14.07 3.00
N HIS A 112 -12.49 -13.47 2.18
CA HIS A 112 -13.81 -13.00 2.62
C HIS A 112 -14.68 -14.17 3.06
N HIS A 113 -14.74 -15.23 2.26
CA HIS A 113 -15.50 -16.44 2.60
C HIS A 113 -14.96 -17.13 3.86
N GLN A 114 -13.64 -17.22 4.01
CA GLN A 114 -13.00 -17.87 5.16
C GLN A 114 -13.27 -17.13 6.49
N HIS A 115 -13.48 -15.83 6.44
CA HIS A 115 -13.67 -14.98 7.63
C HIS A 115 -15.11 -14.46 7.77
N GLY A 116 -16.07 -14.96 6.99
CA GLY A 116 -17.47 -14.56 7.07
C GLY A 116 -17.71 -13.10 6.68
N LEU A 117 -16.83 -12.53 5.86
CA LEU A 117 -16.96 -11.17 5.37
C LEU A 117 -17.77 -11.14 4.07
N THR A 118 -18.64 -10.15 3.93
CA THR A 118 -19.37 -9.95 2.69
C THR A 118 -18.43 -9.50 1.57
N PHE A 119 -18.69 -10.00 0.35
CA PHE A 119 -17.94 -9.58 -0.83
C PHE A 119 -18.92 -9.32 -1.99
N PRO A 120 -19.55 -8.14 -2.01
CA PRO A 120 -20.47 -7.77 -3.07
C PRO A 120 -19.76 -7.61 -4.42
N ASP A 121 -20.52 -7.37 -5.47
CA ASP A 121 -19.94 -7.15 -6.79
C ASP A 121 -19.02 -5.90 -6.84
N VAL A 122 -18.24 -5.77 -7.90
CA VAL A 122 -17.25 -4.70 -8.01
C VAL A 122 -17.87 -3.31 -8.04
N ARG A 123 -19.09 -3.17 -8.59
CA ARG A 123 -19.79 -1.88 -8.65
C ARG A 123 -20.18 -1.44 -7.24
N GLU A 124 -20.78 -2.31 -6.48
CA GLU A 124 -21.20 -2.06 -5.10
C GLU A 124 -19.98 -1.78 -4.20
N ARG A 125 -18.87 -2.54 -4.36
CA ARG A 125 -17.64 -2.24 -3.62
C ARG A 125 -17.06 -0.85 -3.93
N PHE A 126 -17.24 -0.35 -5.15
CA PHE A 126 -16.87 1.03 -5.48
C PHE A 126 -17.83 2.07 -4.90
N ASP A 127 -19.14 1.76 -4.79
CA ASP A 127 -20.12 2.60 -4.09
C ASP A 127 -19.74 2.69 -2.60
N MET A 128 -19.46 1.55 -1.96
CA MET A 128 -18.95 1.49 -0.59
C MET A 128 -17.63 2.25 -0.43
N LEU A 129 -16.66 2.12 -1.33
CA LEU A 129 -15.39 2.83 -1.24
C LEU A 129 -15.57 4.35 -1.30
N GLU A 130 -16.46 4.85 -2.14
CA GLU A 130 -16.78 6.27 -2.21
C GLU A 130 -17.31 6.78 -0.88
N GLU A 131 -18.29 6.08 -0.28
CA GLU A 131 -18.84 6.41 1.02
C GLU A 131 -17.79 6.30 2.14
N GLN A 132 -16.97 5.24 2.13
CA GLN A 132 -15.92 5.07 3.12
C GLN A 132 -14.88 6.19 3.07
N LEU A 133 -14.47 6.62 1.88
CA LEU A 133 -13.55 7.76 1.70
C LEU A 133 -14.18 9.06 2.23
N ALA A 134 -15.45 9.32 1.89
CA ALA A 134 -16.16 10.50 2.37
C ALA A 134 -16.29 10.51 3.90
N ILE A 135 -16.68 9.35 4.48
CA ILE A 135 -16.90 9.25 5.93
C ILE A 135 -15.57 9.34 6.70
N VAL A 136 -14.54 8.61 6.27
CA VAL A 136 -13.22 8.66 6.94
C VAL A 136 -12.65 10.07 6.89
N HIS A 137 -12.69 10.71 5.72
CA HIS A 137 -12.26 12.11 5.58
C HIS A 137 -13.09 13.05 6.46
N GLY A 138 -14.43 12.94 6.43
CA GLY A 138 -15.32 13.76 7.23
C GLY A 138 -15.09 13.62 8.74
N LEU A 139 -15.00 12.37 9.26
CA LEU A 139 -14.71 12.11 10.67
C LEU A 139 -13.38 12.74 11.14
N TRP A 140 -12.40 12.85 10.27
CA TRP A 140 -11.11 13.45 10.61
C TRP A 140 -11.09 14.97 10.52
N THR A 141 -11.89 15.56 9.61
CA THR A 141 -11.73 16.98 9.22
C THR A 141 -12.92 17.87 9.52
N GLU A 142 -14.12 17.32 9.53
CA GLU A 142 -15.34 18.11 9.73
C GLU A 142 -15.56 18.49 11.20
N PRO A 143 -16.25 19.59 11.49
CA PRO A 143 -16.54 20.00 12.87
C PRO A 143 -17.44 18.99 13.60
N ASP A 144 -17.54 19.16 14.93
CA ASP A 144 -18.45 18.36 15.76
C ASP A 144 -19.90 18.57 15.30
N GLY A 145 -20.71 17.53 15.41
CA GLY A 145 -22.09 17.52 14.90
C GLY A 145 -22.19 17.11 13.42
N TRP A 146 -21.06 16.80 12.77
CA TRP A 146 -21.10 16.37 11.37
C TRP A 146 -21.87 15.07 11.17
N SER A 147 -22.65 15.03 10.10
CA SER A 147 -23.46 13.87 9.72
C SER A 147 -23.25 13.51 8.25
N TYR A 148 -23.41 12.23 7.93
CA TYR A 148 -23.34 11.68 6.57
C TYR A 148 -24.46 10.68 6.37
N SER A 149 -25.15 10.71 5.23
CA SER A 149 -26.18 9.75 4.86
C SER A 149 -25.87 9.21 3.48
N GLY A 150 -25.48 7.92 3.41
CA GLY A 150 -25.22 7.17 2.19
C GLY A 150 -26.19 6.01 2.01
N ALA A 151 -25.93 5.19 1.00
CA ALA A 151 -26.67 3.97 0.75
C ALA A 151 -26.25 2.81 1.66
N HIS A 152 -24.97 2.81 2.08
CA HIS A 152 -24.37 1.73 2.86
C HIS A 152 -24.15 2.12 4.31
N TRP A 153 -23.91 3.40 4.60
CA TRP A 153 -23.59 3.86 5.96
C TRP A 153 -24.26 5.19 6.30
N LEU A 154 -24.58 5.29 7.58
CA LEU A 154 -25.12 6.50 8.21
C LEU A 154 -24.18 6.92 9.35
N VAL A 155 -23.82 8.20 9.40
CA VAL A 155 -23.17 8.84 10.54
C VAL A 155 -24.06 9.97 11.00
N SER A 156 -24.37 10.03 12.30
CA SER A 156 -25.24 11.06 12.87
C SER A 156 -24.52 11.78 13.99
N ASP A 157 -24.53 13.10 13.95
CA ASP A 157 -24.09 14.02 15.02
C ASP A 157 -22.73 13.62 15.63
N SER A 158 -21.72 13.43 14.76
CA SER A 158 -20.43 12.87 15.12
C SER A 158 -19.60 13.81 15.99
N MET A 159 -19.12 13.29 17.13
CA MET A 159 -18.14 13.91 18.05
C MET A 159 -16.83 13.12 18.00
N PHE A 160 -16.17 13.05 16.85
CA PHE A 160 -15.02 12.16 16.65
C PHE A 160 -13.75 12.64 17.38
N ARG A 161 -13.30 11.87 18.37
CA ARG A 161 -12.07 12.10 19.17
C ARG A 161 -11.32 10.79 19.45
N PRO A 162 -9.96 10.79 19.53
CA PRO A 162 -9.09 11.89 19.11
C PRO A 162 -9.14 12.07 17.60
N ARG A 163 -8.88 13.28 17.11
CA ARG A 163 -8.57 13.47 15.68
C ARG A 163 -7.14 13.00 15.43
N PRO A 164 -6.86 12.34 14.30
CA PRO A 164 -5.51 11.86 14.06
C PRO A 164 -4.53 13.02 13.92
N PRO A 165 -3.34 12.96 14.54
CA PRO A 165 -2.28 13.90 14.25
C PRO A 165 -1.93 13.84 12.76
N ALA A 166 -1.74 15.02 12.17
CA ALA A 166 -1.46 15.16 10.74
C ALA A 166 -0.06 15.75 10.51
N PRO A 167 0.57 15.44 9.37
CA PRO A 167 1.80 16.12 8.97
C PRO A 167 1.62 17.64 8.85
N ALA A 168 2.70 18.39 9.01
CA ALA A 168 2.66 19.84 8.88
C ALA A 168 2.02 20.30 7.56
N GLY A 169 1.06 21.25 7.66
CA GLY A 169 0.32 21.75 6.50
C GLY A 169 -0.84 20.87 6.02
N ARG A 170 -1.12 19.74 6.69
CA ARG A 170 -2.26 18.87 6.39
C ARG A 170 -3.26 18.82 7.54
N LYS A 171 -4.49 18.41 7.24
CA LYS A 171 -5.57 18.26 8.25
C LYS A 171 -5.75 16.81 8.71
N HIS A 172 -5.15 15.86 8.02
CA HIS A 172 -5.30 14.41 8.29
C HIS A 172 -4.04 13.64 7.81
N PRO A 173 -3.87 12.38 8.21
CA PRO A 173 -2.85 11.48 7.69
C PRO A 173 -2.91 11.37 6.16
N ASN A 174 -1.78 11.06 5.51
CA ASN A 174 -1.74 10.85 4.07
C ASN A 174 -2.75 9.76 3.65
N LEU A 175 -3.73 10.12 2.84
CA LEU A 175 -4.78 9.23 2.34
C LEU A 175 -4.42 8.76 0.93
N ILE A 176 -4.18 7.46 0.79
CA ILE A 176 -3.75 6.82 -0.45
C ILE A 176 -4.91 6.00 -1.01
N VAL A 177 -5.20 6.15 -2.30
CA VAL A 177 -6.09 5.22 -2.99
C VAL A 177 -5.27 4.35 -3.94
N GLY A 178 -5.40 3.02 -3.80
CA GLY A 178 -4.61 2.06 -4.57
C GLY A 178 -5.42 1.36 -5.67
N GLY A 179 -4.82 1.22 -6.86
CA GLY A 179 -5.40 0.47 -7.98
C GLY A 179 -4.94 0.97 -9.34
N GLU A 180 -5.70 0.67 -10.40
CA GLU A 180 -5.34 0.98 -11.80
C GLU A 180 -5.71 2.41 -12.25
N ALA A 181 -6.28 3.24 -11.38
CA ALA A 181 -6.81 4.57 -11.69
C ALA A 181 -7.73 4.59 -12.93
N LYS A 182 -8.63 3.59 -13.07
CA LYS A 182 -9.72 3.65 -14.04
C LYS A 182 -10.63 4.86 -13.75
N PRO A 183 -11.46 5.34 -14.68
CA PRO A 183 -12.16 6.63 -14.54
C PRO A 183 -12.86 6.85 -13.21
N ARG A 184 -13.59 5.86 -12.69
CA ARG A 184 -14.28 5.97 -11.40
C ARG A 184 -13.29 6.15 -10.24
N MET A 185 -12.21 5.37 -10.21
CA MET A 185 -11.17 5.50 -9.19
C MET A 185 -10.45 6.84 -9.29
N ALA A 186 -10.15 7.31 -10.52
CA ALA A 186 -9.53 8.61 -10.73
C ALA A 186 -10.39 9.76 -10.18
N ALA A 187 -11.72 9.67 -10.32
CA ALA A 187 -12.65 10.62 -9.73
C ALA A 187 -12.64 10.59 -8.19
N LEU A 188 -12.58 9.41 -7.57
CA LEU A 188 -12.45 9.28 -6.10
C LEU A 188 -11.13 9.86 -5.59
N VAL A 189 -10.02 9.58 -6.31
CA VAL A 189 -8.71 10.18 -6.00
C VAL A 189 -8.78 11.70 -6.06
N ALA A 190 -9.36 12.24 -7.12
CA ALA A 190 -9.49 13.70 -7.28
C ALA A 190 -10.29 14.35 -6.16
N ARG A 191 -11.27 13.66 -5.59
CA ARG A 191 -12.12 14.21 -4.51
C ARG A 191 -11.51 14.10 -3.12
N TYR A 192 -10.84 12.96 -2.81
CA TYR A 192 -10.52 12.60 -1.43
C TYR A 192 -9.04 12.32 -1.16
N ALA A 193 -8.28 11.82 -2.14
CA ALA A 193 -6.95 11.29 -1.87
C ALA A 193 -5.83 12.33 -1.96
N ASP A 194 -4.80 12.15 -1.15
CA ASP A 194 -3.53 12.88 -1.25
C ASP A 194 -2.55 12.18 -2.20
N GLU A 195 -2.75 10.88 -2.41
CA GLU A 195 -1.84 10.05 -3.20
C GLU A 195 -2.61 8.98 -3.97
N ILE A 196 -2.27 8.80 -5.24
CA ILE A 196 -2.67 7.63 -6.04
C ILE A 196 -1.52 6.63 -6.08
N ASN A 197 -1.81 5.36 -5.76
CA ASN A 197 -0.84 4.27 -5.94
C ASN A 197 -1.27 3.34 -7.07
N ILE A 198 -0.49 3.31 -8.16
CA ILE A 198 -0.70 2.36 -9.25
C ILE A 198 -0.09 1.02 -8.86
N THR A 199 -0.94 -0.01 -8.72
CA THR A 199 -0.53 -1.36 -8.33
C THR A 199 0.07 -2.13 -9.51
N SER A 200 1.07 -2.99 -9.23
CA SER A 200 1.78 -3.77 -10.26
C SER A 200 2.23 -2.92 -11.45
N ALA A 201 2.72 -1.73 -11.16
CA ALA A 201 2.97 -0.68 -12.14
C ALA A 201 4.05 -1.06 -13.17
N THR A 202 3.78 -0.72 -14.40
CA THR A 202 4.77 -0.53 -15.44
C THR A 202 4.85 0.96 -15.77
N PRO A 203 5.92 1.48 -16.43
CA PRO A 203 5.98 2.87 -16.82
C PRO A 203 4.75 3.33 -17.61
N ALA A 204 4.29 2.53 -18.57
CA ALA A 204 3.13 2.84 -19.39
C ALA A 204 1.81 2.88 -18.59
N SER A 205 1.57 1.89 -17.69
CA SER A 205 0.36 1.88 -16.88
C SER A 205 0.33 3.02 -15.85
N ALA A 206 1.49 3.38 -15.30
CA ALA A 206 1.64 4.50 -14.38
C ALA A 206 1.32 5.83 -15.08
N ALA A 207 1.96 6.11 -16.23
CA ALA A 207 1.71 7.32 -16.98
C ALA A 207 0.24 7.49 -17.35
N ALA A 208 -0.40 6.43 -17.88
CA ALA A 208 -1.81 6.44 -18.25
C ALA A 208 -2.75 6.66 -17.05
N GLY A 209 -2.43 6.02 -15.90
CA GLY A 209 -3.20 6.20 -14.67
C GLY A 209 -3.11 7.64 -14.14
N TYR A 210 -1.91 8.20 -14.12
CA TYR A 210 -1.70 9.59 -13.64
C TYR A 210 -2.37 10.63 -14.54
N GLU A 211 -2.41 10.40 -15.88
CA GLU A 211 -3.14 11.33 -16.76
C GLU A 211 -4.63 11.33 -16.42
N ARG A 212 -5.26 10.17 -16.28
CA ARG A 212 -6.66 10.10 -15.86
C ARG A 212 -6.93 10.82 -14.52
N VAL A 213 -6.02 10.72 -13.56
CA VAL A 213 -6.15 11.45 -12.28
C VAL A 213 -6.00 12.96 -12.51
N ARG A 214 -5.05 13.41 -13.34
CA ARG A 214 -4.90 14.83 -13.68
C ARG A 214 -6.16 15.41 -14.34
N GLU A 215 -6.74 14.67 -15.29
CA GLU A 215 -8.00 15.04 -15.94
C GLU A 215 -9.15 15.14 -14.92
N ALA A 216 -9.29 14.14 -14.05
CA ALA A 216 -10.30 14.15 -13.00
C ALA A 216 -10.13 15.32 -12.01
N CYS A 217 -8.90 15.66 -11.63
CA CYS A 217 -8.62 16.84 -10.79
C CYS A 217 -9.03 18.14 -11.50
N ARG A 218 -8.65 18.32 -12.76
CA ARG A 218 -9.04 19.51 -13.55
C ARG A 218 -10.55 19.64 -13.67
N ALA A 219 -11.27 18.53 -13.85
CA ALA A 219 -12.73 18.54 -13.98
C ALA A 219 -13.46 19.08 -12.75
N ILE A 220 -12.85 19.01 -11.57
CA ILE A 220 -13.42 19.57 -10.30
C ILE A 220 -12.69 20.82 -9.79
N GLY A 221 -11.79 21.40 -10.59
CA GLY A 221 -11.04 22.60 -10.21
C GLY A 221 -9.94 22.35 -9.16
N ARG A 222 -9.52 21.10 -8.94
CA ARG A 222 -8.42 20.75 -8.05
C ARG A 222 -7.08 20.82 -8.80
N ASP A 223 -6.05 21.39 -8.16
CA ASP A 223 -4.70 21.32 -8.70
C ASP A 223 -4.22 19.86 -8.80
N PRO A 224 -3.92 19.36 -10.02
CA PRO A 224 -3.38 18.01 -10.19
C PRO A 224 -2.04 17.77 -9.47
N GLY A 225 -1.25 18.82 -9.24
CA GLY A 225 0.00 18.76 -8.50
C GLY A 225 -0.17 18.49 -7.00
N SER A 226 -1.38 18.64 -6.46
CA SER A 226 -1.70 18.32 -5.07
C SER A 226 -1.80 16.82 -4.78
N VAL A 227 -1.86 15.96 -5.82
CA VAL A 227 -1.93 14.50 -5.68
C VAL A 227 -0.57 13.88 -5.97
N THR A 228 0.04 13.26 -4.96
CA THR A 228 1.27 12.49 -5.12
C THR A 228 1.04 11.27 -6.02
N ARG A 229 1.99 10.99 -6.91
CA ARG A 229 1.93 9.90 -7.86
C ARG A 229 2.89 8.80 -7.45
N SER A 230 2.36 7.71 -6.90
CA SER A 230 3.16 6.57 -6.51
C SER A 230 2.85 5.31 -7.30
N ALA A 231 3.82 4.41 -7.33
CA ALA A 231 3.73 3.13 -7.99
C ALA A 231 4.17 2.01 -7.05
N MET A 232 3.42 0.90 -7.00
CA MET A 232 3.86 -0.33 -6.36
C MET A 232 4.37 -1.31 -7.42
N THR A 233 5.57 -1.83 -7.23
CA THR A 233 6.17 -2.84 -8.09
C THR A 233 7.02 -3.80 -7.27
N GLY A 234 7.11 -5.04 -7.73
CA GLY A 234 7.99 -6.03 -7.10
C GLY A 234 9.45 -5.59 -7.15
N VAL A 235 10.24 -6.05 -6.19
CA VAL A 235 11.66 -5.80 -6.11
C VAL A 235 12.45 -7.07 -5.82
N LEU A 236 13.55 -7.26 -6.55
CA LEU A 236 14.56 -8.26 -6.27
C LEU A 236 15.91 -7.75 -6.80
N VAL A 237 16.86 -7.49 -5.92
CA VAL A 237 18.18 -6.98 -6.30
C VAL A 237 19.28 -7.83 -5.70
N GLY A 238 20.44 -7.85 -6.33
CA GLY A 238 21.67 -8.47 -5.83
C GLY A 238 22.85 -7.55 -6.10
N ARG A 239 24.02 -7.84 -5.50
CA ARG A 239 25.30 -7.14 -5.81
C ARG A 239 25.76 -7.41 -7.22
N ASP A 240 25.52 -8.65 -7.65
CA ASP A 240 25.93 -9.22 -8.92
C ASP A 240 24.88 -10.22 -9.41
N GLU A 241 25.07 -10.73 -10.61
CA GLU A 241 24.12 -11.71 -11.21
C GLU A 241 24.03 -13.00 -10.40
N ALA A 242 25.10 -13.46 -9.75
CA ALA A 242 25.08 -14.68 -8.95
C ALA A 242 24.17 -14.53 -7.72
N GLU A 243 24.18 -13.37 -7.08
CA GLU A 243 23.30 -13.05 -5.96
C GLU A 243 21.85 -12.87 -6.43
N VAL A 244 21.63 -12.24 -7.58
CA VAL A 244 20.31 -12.11 -8.20
C VAL A 244 19.69 -13.47 -8.50
N GLU A 245 20.46 -14.41 -9.09
CA GLU A 245 19.98 -15.76 -9.40
C GLU A 245 19.67 -16.58 -8.12
N ARG A 246 20.48 -16.45 -7.10
CA ARG A 246 20.21 -17.10 -5.80
C ARG A 246 18.88 -16.62 -5.20
N ARG A 247 18.65 -15.29 -5.18
CA ARG A 247 17.38 -14.70 -4.72
C ARG A 247 16.20 -15.06 -5.61
N ALA A 248 16.41 -15.14 -6.92
CA ALA A 248 15.39 -15.56 -7.86
C ALA A 248 14.94 -17.01 -7.62
N SER A 249 15.89 -17.92 -7.32
CA SER A 249 15.59 -19.28 -6.93
C SER A 249 14.79 -19.35 -5.63
N ALA A 250 15.20 -18.61 -4.59
CA ALA A 250 14.45 -18.52 -3.34
C ALA A 250 13.04 -17.94 -3.54
N LEU A 251 12.88 -16.95 -4.42
CA LEU A 251 11.57 -16.40 -4.78
C LEU A 251 10.66 -17.44 -5.42
N LEU A 252 11.18 -18.29 -6.31
CA LEU A 252 10.42 -19.37 -6.94
C LEU A 252 9.96 -20.41 -5.91
N GLU A 253 10.74 -20.69 -4.87
CA GLU A 253 10.33 -21.58 -3.79
C GLU A 253 9.14 -21.02 -2.99
N VAL A 254 9.13 -19.71 -2.74
CA VAL A 254 8.06 -19.03 -1.99
C VAL A 254 6.76 -18.90 -2.80
N VAL A 255 6.86 -18.48 -4.06
CA VAL A 255 5.68 -18.15 -4.87
C VAL A 255 5.31 -19.20 -5.90
N GLY A 256 6.20 -20.14 -6.19
CA GLY A 256 6.01 -21.19 -7.19
C GLY A 256 5.18 -22.39 -6.70
N GLN A 257 5.02 -22.55 -5.39
CA GLN A 257 4.29 -23.68 -4.83
C GLN A 257 2.79 -23.58 -5.16
N GLY A 258 2.30 -24.51 -6.00
CA GLY A 258 0.88 -24.70 -6.29
C GLY A 258 0.30 -23.98 -7.50
N ARG A 259 1.10 -23.35 -8.37
CA ARG A 259 0.58 -22.56 -9.51
C ARG A 259 0.55 -23.24 -10.87
N GLY A 260 1.23 -24.38 -11.07
CA GLY A 260 1.29 -25.02 -12.40
C GLY A 260 1.85 -24.11 -13.52
N VAL A 261 2.54 -23.03 -13.16
CA VAL A 261 3.11 -22.07 -14.09
C VAL A 261 4.55 -22.50 -14.39
N ASP A 262 4.97 -22.37 -15.65
CA ASP A 262 6.37 -22.53 -15.99
C ASP A 262 7.22 -21.48 -15.25
N ALA A 263 8.09 -21.94 -14.35
CA ALA A 263 8.91 -21.13 -13.47
C ALA A 263 9.80 -20.16 -14.24
N GLN A 264 10.33 -20.58 -15.38
CA GLN A 264 11.21 -19.76 -16.22
C GLN A 264 10.44 -18.61 -16.88
N SER A 265 9.29 -18.89 -17.47
CA SER A 265 8.43 -17.88 -18.07
C SER A 265 7.92 -16.89 -17.02
N TRP A 266 7.54 -17.39 -15.84
CA TRP A 266 7.10 -16.55 -14.72
C TRP A 266 8.21 -15.59 -14.29
N LEU A 267 9.43 -16.08 -14.09
CA LEU A 267 10.57 -15.25 -13.67
C LEU A 267 10.96 -14.25 -14.75
N ALA A 268 10.97 -14.66 -16.02
CA ALA A 268 11.28 -13.78 -17.16
C ALA A 268 10.30 -12.59 -17.25
N GLU A 269 9.01 -12.81 -16.94
CA GLU A 269 8.03 -11.73 -16.87
C GLU A 269 8.36 -10.75 -15.73
N ARG A 270 8.74 -11.22 -14.53
CA ARG A 270 9.11 -10.37 -13.39
C ARG A 270 10.36 -9.56 -13.68
N ARG A 271 11.36 -10.15 -14.31
CA ARG A 271 12.56 -9.42 -14.76
C ARG A 271 12.21 -8.21 -15.67
N ARG A 272 11.19 -8.36 -16.52
CA ARG A 272 10.74 -7.26 -17.38
C ARG A 272 9.92 -6.19 -16.67
N ARG A 273 9.20 -6.56 -15.61
CA ARG A 273 8.22 -5.67 -14.96
C ARG A 273 8.70 -5.07 -13.66
N TRP A 274 9.48 -5.79 -12.88
CA TRP A 274 9.91 -5.38 -11.55
C TRP A 274 11.20 -4.57 -11.57
N ILE A 275 11.55 -3.99 -10.42
CA ILE A 275 12.91 -3.52 -10.14
C ILE A 275 13.73 -4.76 -9.84
N PHE A 276 14.39 -5.31 -10.85
CA PHE A 276 14.98 -6.63 -10.81
C PHE A 276 16.39 -6.61 -11.40
N GLY A 277 17.38 -7.18 -10.68
CA GLY A 277 18.73 -7.36 -11.18
C GLY A 277 19.82 -6.73 -10.34
N THR A 278 20.95 -6.45 -10.98
CA THR A 278 22.09 -5.77 -10.38
C THR A 278 21.76 -4.30 -10.04
N PRO A 279 22.61 -3.59 -9.26
CA PRO A 279 22.38 -2.18 -8.95
C PRO A 279 22.19 -1.29 -10.17
N GLU A 280 22.89 -1.57 -11.25
CA GLU A 280 22.76 -0.82 -12.50
C GLU A 280 21.40 -1.04 -13.15
N GLN A 281 20.99 -2.31 -13.32
CA GLN A 281 19.69 -2.68 -13.87
C GLN A 281 18.53 -2.13 -13.04
N ALA A 282 18.64 -2.19 -11.72
CA ALA A 282 17.67 -1.65 -10.80
C ALA A 282 17.53 -0.12 -10.91
N ARG A 283 18.66 0.61 -11.02
CA ARG A 283 18.63 2.08 -11.22
C ARG A 283 18.02 2.45 -12.58
N ALA A 284 18.32 1.71 -13.63
CA ALA A 284 17.72 1.94 -14.95
C ALA A 284 16.18 1.78 -14.89
N ARG A 285 15.68 0.74 -14.23
CA ARG A 285 14.22 0.53 -14.07
C ARG A 285 13.56 1.65 -13.24
N VAL A 286 14.22 2.13 -12.19
CA VAL A 286 13.73 3.28 -11.41
C VAL A 286 13.71 4.56 -12.26
N ALA A 287 14.71 4.76 -13.14
CA ALA A 287 14.72 5.89 -14.06
C ALA A 287 13.54 5.85 -15.07
N ASP A 288 13.20 4.66 -15.59
CA ASP A 288 12.02 4.48 -16.45
C ASP A 288 10.71 4.87 -15.73
N LEU A 289 10.57 4.47 -14.46
CA LEU A 289 9.41 4.84 -13.64
C LEU A 289 9.38 6.35 -13.38
N ALA A 290 10.54 6.96 -13.11
CA ALA A 290 10.64 8.43 -12.94
C ALA A 290 10.24 9.18 -14.20
N ALA A 291 10.71 8.73 -15.38
CA ALA A 291 10.34 9.31 -16.66
C ALA A 291 8.83 9.19 -16.94
N ALA A 292 8.16 8.16 -16.41
CA ALA A 292 6.72 7.98 -16.46
C ALA A 292 5.95 8.85 -15.45
N GLY A 293 6.64 9.68 -14.67
CA GLY A 293 6.04 10.60 -13.69
C GLY A 293 5.82 10.03 -12.31
N VAL A 294 6.43 8.89 -11.98
CA VAL A 294 6.40 8.34 -10.61
C VAL A 294 7.25 9.20 -9.68
N GLU A 295 6.68 9.63 -8.56
CA GLU A 295 7.34 10.44 -7.53
C GLU A 295 7.78 9.60 -6.33
N ARG A 296 7.09 8.47 -6.10
CA ARG A 296 7.31 7.56 -5.00
C ARG A 296 7.15 6.10 -5.43
N VAL A 297 8.08 5.24 -5.05
CA VAL A 297 8.01 3.81 -5.34
C VAL A 297 7.82 3.02 -4.06
N MET A 298 6.73 2.22 -4.01
CA MET A 298 6.49 1.19 -3.01
C MET A 298 7.14 -0.10 -3.52
N ARG A 299 8.29 -0.47 -2.96
CA ARG A 299 9.07 -1.65 -3.36
C ARG A 299 8.52 -2.87 -2.65
N GLN A 300 7.73 -3.67 -3.37
CA GLN A 300 7.07 -4.85 -2.83
C GLN A 300 8.05 -6.02 -2.78
N THR A 301 8.45 -6.43 -1.57
CA THR A 301 9.27 -7.62 -1.37
C THR A 301 8.43 -8.85 -1.14
N PHE A 302 8.79 -9.94 -1.84
CA PHE A 302 8.27 -11.29 -1.64
C PHE A 302 9.29 -12.20 -0.94
N LEU A 303 10.43 -11.65 -0.54
CA LEU A 303 11.44 -12.28 0.31
C LEU A 303 11.59 -11.48 1.62
N PRO A 304 10.55 -11.44 2.46
CA PRO A 304 10.52 -10.54 3.62
C PRO A 304 11.52 -10.93 4.73
N ARG A 305 12.07 -12.15 4.67
CA ARG A 305 13.13 -12.61 5.60
C ARG A 305 14.53 -12.26 5.13
N ASP A 306 14.70 -11.78 3.90
CA ASP A 306 15.99 -11.36 3.35
C ASP A 306 16.29 -9.89 3.71
N LEU A 307 16.71 -9.68 4.97
CA LEU A 307 17.06 -8.35 5.48
C LEU A 307 18.31 -7.76 4.80
N ASP A 308 19.19 -8.61 4.26
CA ASP A 308 20.33 -8.15 3.48
C ASP A 308 19.88 -7.49 2.17
N MET A 309 18.84 -8.01 1.51
CA MET A 309 18.26 -7.34 0.36
C MET A 309 17.69 -5.96 0.72
N VAL A 310 17.09 -5.81 1.89
CA VAL A 310 16.56 -4.50 2.35
C VAL A 310 17.69 -3.51 2.56
N ALA A 311 18.78 -3.92 3.22
CA ALA A 311 19.97 -3.09 3.38
C ALA A 311 20.57 -2.69 2.02
N ARG A 312 20.68 -3.64 1.10
CA ARG A 312 21.15 -3.42 -0.27
C ARG A 312 20.30 -2.39 -1.04
N LEU A 313 18.99 -2.43 -0.88
CA LEU A 313 18.10 -1.43 -1.46
C LEU A 313 18.38 -0.01 -0.91
N GLY A 314 18.73 0.12 0.36
CA GLY A 314 19.19 1.37 0.97
C GLY A 314 20.46 1.89 0.30
N GLU A 315 21.48 1.05 0.18
CA GLU A 315 22.75 1.40 -0.47
C GLU A 315 22.59 1.80 -1.95
N ILE A 316 21.72 1.14 -2.67
CA ILE A 316 21.51 1.42 -4.12
C ILE A 316 20.81 2.77 -4.35
N PHE A 317 19.91 3.17 -3.47
CA PHE A 317 18.96 4.24 -3.79
C PHE A 317 18.86 5.38 -2.76
N LEU A 318 19.39 5.20 -1.54
CA LEU A 318 19.15 6.13 -0.43
C LEU A 318 20.44 6.76 0.14
N THR A 319 21.60 6.31 -0.34
CA THR A 319 22.92 6.89 0.01
C THR A 319 23.35 7.98 -0.95
#